data_f2d280d5551adddaaa53f46fec244ff5
#
_entry.id   f2d280d5551adddaaa53f46fec244ff5
#
_cell.length_a   1.000
_cell.length_b   1.000
_cell.length_c   1.000
_cell.angle_alpha   90.00
_cell.angle_beta   90.00
_cell.angle_gamma   90.00
#
_symmetry.space_group_name_H-M   'P 1'
#
loop_
_entity.id
_entity.type
_entity.pdbx_description
1 polymer ?
#
loop_
_entity_poly.entity_id
_entity_poly.type
_entity_poly.pdbx_seq_one_letter_code
_entity_poly.pdbx_strand_id
1 'polypeptide(L)'
;MDSRNRFAIALTTIVFVAGFFAGNVFQSWSVARAQSQRVYELRTYTPAEGKLQDLHKRFRDHTLRIFKKHGIENVIYLSPQDAPLKDSTLIYLIAHPNRDQAKKNWAEFGADPEWQKVAADSGIGRIKIESVYADPTDYSPMK
;
A
#
# COMPACT_ATOMS: atom_id res chain seq x y z
N MET A 1 36.38 -17.45 -49.73
CA MET A 1 35.45 -16.82 -48.78
C MET A 1 36.28 -15.92 -47.89
N ASP A 2 36.10 -14.64 -48.04
CA ASP A 2 36.99 -13.57 -47.60
C ASP A 2 37.02 -13.45 -46.05
N SER A 3 38.20 -13.38 -45.46
CA SER A 3 38.42 -13.24 -44.02
C SER A 3 37.76 -12.02 -43.41
N ARG A 4 37.45 -11.00 -44.19
CA ARG A 4 36.80 -9.76 -43.80
C ARG A 4 35.32 -9.97 -43.35
N ASN A 5 34.62 -10.96 -43.91
CA ASN A 5 33.24 -11.28 -43.55
C ASN A 5 33.08 -12.03 -42.22
N ARG A 6 34.14 -12.75 -41.81
CA ARG A 6 34.11 -13.47 -40.53
C ARG A 6 34.26 -12.56 -39.31
N PHE A 7 34.98 -11.44 -39.45
CA PHE A 7 35.14 -10.45 -38.40
C PHE A 7 33.84 -9.59 -38.23
N ALA A 8 33.15 -9.30 -39.32
CA ALA A 8 31.89 -8.52 -39.24
C ALA A 8 30.76 -9.28 -38.50
N ILE A 9 30.66 -10.59 -38.72
CA ILE A 9 29.65 -11.44 -38.10
C ILE A 9 29.92 -11.60 -36.58
N ALA A 10 31.20 -11.74 -36.19
CA ALA A 10 31.59 -11.88 -34.79
C ALA A 10 31.30 -10.58 -33.99
N LEU A 11 31.53 -9.41 -34.59
CA LEU A 11 31.29 -8.12 -33.92
C LEU A 11 29.78 -7.85 -33.70
N THR A 12 28.93 -8.23 -34.66
CA THR A 12 27.47 -8.03 -34.57
C THR A 12 26.86 -8.94 -33.51
N THR A 13 27.36 -10.15 -33.33
CA THR A 13 26.89 -11.10 -32.34
C THR A 13 27.23 -10.64 -30.90
N ILE A 14 28.42 -10.06 -30.70
CA ILE A 14 28.85 -9.56 -29.38
C ILE A 14 28.00 -8.36 -28.93
N VAL A 15 27.66 -7.46 -29.85
CA VAL A 15 26.80 -6.28 -29.51
C VAL A 15 25.39 -6.72 -29.13
N PHE A 16 24.82 -7.76 -29.77
CA PHE A 16 23.49 -8.27 -29.44
C PHE A 16 23.44 -8.97 -28.08
N VAL A 17 24.48 -9.73 -27.72
CA VAL A 17 24.55 -10.40 -26.40
C VAL A 17 24.76 -9.39 -25.27
N ALA A 18 25.62 -8.38 -25.48
CA ALA A 18 25.82 -7.31 -24.48
C ALA A 18 24.53 -6.47 -24.22
N GLY A 19 23.77 -6.18 -25.27
CA GLY A 19 22.50 -5.46 -25.15
C GLY A 19 21.43 -6.24 -24.38
N PHE A 20 21.39 -7.57 -24.56
CA PHE A 20 20.43 -8.43 -23.87
C PHE A 20 20.70 -8.52 -22.36
N PHE A 21 21.99 -8.62 -21.95
CA PHE A 21 22.35 -8.62 -20.53
C PHE A 21 22.15 -7.25 -19.86
N ALA A 22 22.45 -6.15 -20.54
CA ALA A 22 22.23 -4.81 -20.00
C ALA A 22 20.73 -4.50 -19.80
N GLY A 23 19.86 -4.94 -20.71
CA GLY A 23 18.41 -4.77 -20.60
C GLY A 23 17.82 -5.48 -19.39
N ASN A 24 18.24 -6.73 -19.14
CA ASN A 24 17.72 -7.53 -18.03
C ASN A 24 18.19 -7.01 -16.66
N VAL A 25 19.42 -6.51 -16.55
CA VAL A 25 19.93 -5.93 -15.31
C VAL A 25 19.20 -4.63 -14.98
N PHE A 26 18.96 -3.77 -15.98
CA PHE A 26 18.25 -2.50 -15.77
C PHE A 26 16.79 -2.72 -15.33
N GLN A 27 16.12 -3.73 -15.88
CA GLN A 27 14.75 -4.08 -15.52
C GLN A 27 14.66 -4.66 -14.11
N SER A 28 15.64 -5.44 -13.68
CA SER A 28 15.72 -5.98 -12.32
C SER A 28 15.90 -4.88 -11.26
N TRP A 29 16.69 -3.86 -11.57
CA TRP A 29 16.93 -2.72 -10.67
C TRP A 29 15.72 -1.80 -10.54
N SER A 30 14.94 -1.60 -11.60
CA SER A 30 13.73 -0.80 -11.57
C SER A 30 12.60 -1.48 -10.79
N VAL A 31 12.45 -2.79 -10.91
CA VAL A 31 11.47 -3.57 -10.14
C VAL A 31 11.84 -3.60 -8.64
N ALA A 32 13.11 -3.81 -8.31
CA ALA A 32 13.59 -3.77 -6.92
C ALA A 32 13.40 -2.37 -6.28
N ARG A 33 13.60 -1.31 -7.05
CA ARG A 33 13.42 0.07 -6.57
C ARG A 33 11.95 0.45 -6.40
N ALA A 34 11.06 -0.05 -7.26
CA ALA A 34 9.62 0.14 -7.10
C ALA A 34 9.09 -0.57 -5.85
N GLN A 35 9.65 -1.74 -5.53
CA GLN A 35 9.31 -2.49 -4.32
C GLN A 35 9.83 -1.82 -3.03
N SER A 36 10.91 -1.03 -3.11
CA SER A 36 11.47 -0.28 -1.98
C SER A 36 10.75 1.04 -1.66
N GLN A 37 9.75 1.43 -2.44
CA GLN A 37 8.97 2.67 -2.23
C GLN A 37 7.65 2.44 -1.50
N ARG A 38 7.22 1.18 -1.33
CA ARG A 38 5.99 0.86 -0.61
C ARG A 38 6.07 1.34 0.83
N VAL A 39 5.10 2.14 1.23
CA VAL A 39 5.00 2.66 2.58
C VAL A 39 3.79 2.07 3.29
N TYR A 40 3.97 1.69 4.54
CA TYR A 40 2.89 1.24 5.40
C TYR A 40 2.37 2.39 6.27
N GLU A 41 1.08 2.36 6.57
CA GLU A 41 0.45 3.30 7.48
C GLU A 41 -0.28 2.51 8.57
N LEU A 42 0.27 2.57 9.80
CA LEU A 42 -0.39 2.04 10.99
C LEU A 42 -1.38 3.08 11.50
N ARG A 43 -2.62 2.67 11.69
CA ARG A 43 -3.68 3.56 12.18
C ARG A 43 -4.34 2.97 13.41
N THR A 44 -4.56 3.83 14.41
CA THR A 44 -5.30 3.50 15.62
C THR A 44 -6.53 4.39 15.69
N TYR A 45 -7.69 3.76 15.74
CA TYR A 45 -8.99 4.45 15.82
C TYR A 45 -9.64 4.21 17.16
N THR A 46 -10.00 5.30 17.83
CA THR A 46 -10.79 5.27 19.07
C THR A 46 -12.09 6.03 18.83
N PRO A 47 -13.20 5.35 18.55
CA PRO A 47 -14.52 5.97 18.43
C PRO A 47 -15.05 6.42 19.78
N ALA A 48 -16.20 7.11 19.80
CA ALA A 48 -16.91 7.42 21.02
C ALA A 48 -17.28 6.14 21.79
N GLU A 49 -17.50 6.27 23.08
CA GLU A 49 -17.88 5.15 23.95
C GLU A 49 -19.08 4.37 23.40
N GLY A 50 -19.00 3.05 23.42
CA GLY A 50 -20.03 2.14 22.89
C GLY A 50 -20.10 2.06 21.37
N LYS A 51 -19.27 2.80 20.61
CA LYS A 51 -19.32 2.85 19.14
C LYS A 51 -18.32 1.93 18.41
N LEU A 52 -17.57 1.13 19.13
CA LEU A 52 -16.59 0.23 18.51
C LEU A 52 -17.23 -0.81 17.57
N GLN A 53 -18.38 -1.38 17.96
CA GLN A 53 -19.07 -2.37 17.13
C GLN A 53 -19.68 -1.74 15.86
N ASP A 54 -20.19 -0.52 15.94
CA ASP A 54 -20.65 0.25 14.78
C ASP A 54 -19.46 0.53 13.82
N LEU A 55 -18.29 0.85 14.39
CA LEU A 55 -17.06 1.04 13.62
C LEU A 55 -16.65 -0.25 12.90
N HIS A 56 -16.62 -1.37 13.59
CA HIS A 56 -16.33 -2.67 12.97
C HIS A 56 -17.31 -3.01 11.84
N LYS A 57 -18.61 -2.77 12.08
CA LYS A 57 -19.64 -2.97 11.05
C LYS A 57 -19.38 -2.11 9.81
N ARG A 58 -19.11 -0.81 9.99
CA ARG A 58 -18.81 0.11 8.87
C ARG A 58 -17.57 -0.35 8.09
N PHE A 59 -16.52 -0.80 8.78
CA PHE A 59 -15.33 -1.32 8.11
C PHE A 59 -15.65 -2.56 7.27
N ARG A 60 -16.35 -3.53 7.83
CA ARG A 60 -16.70 -4.79 7.18
C ARG A 60 -17.60 -4.57 5.96
N ASP A 61 -18.61 -3.75 6.10
CA ASP A 61 -19.66 -3.62 5.08
C ASP A 61 -19.26 -2.63 3.98
N HIS A 62 -18.42 -1.64 4.27
CA HIS A 62 -18.16 -0.52 3.36
C HIS A 62 -16.69 -0.14 3.25
N THR A 63 -16.00 0.15 4.36
CA THR A 63 -14.73 0.87 4.34
C THR A 63 -13.65 0.11 3.58
N LEU A 64 -13.50 -1.21 3.79
CA LEU A 64 -12.50 -2.04 3.12
C LEU A 64 -12.61 -1.98 1.59
N ARG A 65 -13.83 -2.02 1.09
CA ARG A 65 -14.10 -1.95 -0.35
C ARG A 65 -13.80 -0.55 -0.90
N ILE A 66 -14.19 0.50 -0.19
CA ILE A 66 -13.95 1.88 -0.62
C ILE A 66 -12.46 2.21 -0.55
N PHE A 67 -11.72 1.71 0.46
CA PHE A 67 -10.25 1.81 0.50
C PHE A 67 -9.63 1.22 -0.76
N LYS A 68 -10.00 -0.02 -1.11
CA LYS A 68 -9.50 -0.68 -2.31
C LYS A 68 -9.81 0.10 -3.59
N LYS A 69 -11.01 0.69 -3.69
CA LYS A 69 -11.43 1.55 -4.82
C LYS A 69 -10.48 2.72 -5.03
N HIS A 70 -9.94 3.29 -3.96
CA HIS A 70 -9.02 4.43 -3.98
C HIS A 70 -7.54 4.05 -3.83
N GLY A 71 -7.18 2.80 -4.13
CA GLY A 71 -5.79 2.36 -4.13
C GLY A 71 -5.14 2.28 -2.74
N ILE A 72 -5.96 2.26 -1.67
CA ILE A 72 -5.51 2.00 -0.31
C ILE A 72 -5.54 0.49 -0.10
N GLU A 73 -4.37 -0.11 0.07
CA GLU A 73 -4.24 -1.56 0.23
C GLU A 73 -4.53 -1.98 1.68
N ASN A 74 -5.49 -2.88 1.85
CA ASN A 74 -5.83 -3.44 3.15
C ASN A 74 -4.83 -4.55 3.52
N VAL A 75 -4.07 -4.39 4.62
CA VAL A 75 -3.05 -5.36 5.05
C VAL A 75 -3.55 -6.21 6.21
N ILE A 76 -3.86 -5.60 7.36
CA ILE A 76 -4.36 -6.31 8.54
C ILE A 76 -5.22 -5.40 9.41
N TYR A 77 -6.21 -5.98 10.08
CA TYR A 77 -7.11 -5.32 11.03
C TYR A 77 -7.11 -6.09 12.35
N LEU A 78 -6.89 -5.39 13.45
CA LEU A 78 -6.62 -5.98 14.77
C LEU A 78 -7.55 -5.37 15.82
N SER A 79 -8.14 -6.23 16.66
CA SER A 79 -8.84 -5.84 17.87
C SER A 79 -7.94 -6.18 19.06
N PRO A 80 -7.58 -5.20 19.92
CA PRO A 80 -6.85 -5.48 21.14
C PRO A 80 -7.59 -6.47 22.04
N GLN A 81 -6.88 -7.35 22.73
CA GLN A 81 -7.45 -8.33 23.63
C GLN A 81 -7.54 -7.86 25.08
N ASP A 82 -6.69 -6.90 25.45
CA ASP A 82 -6.52 -6.46 26.83
C ASP A 82 -7.15 -5.07 27.08
N ALA A 83 -7.64 -4.87 28.32
CA ALA A 83 -8.06 -3.57 28.80
C ALA A 83 -6.87 -2.60 28.88
N PRO A 84 -7.06 -1.28 28.67
CA PRO A 84 -8.36 -0.63 28.39
C PRO A 84 -8.76 -0.60 26.91
N LEU A 85 -7.96 -1.14 25.99
CA LEU A 85 -8.10 -0.95 24.56
C LEU A 85 -9.13 -1.88 23.92
N LYS A 86 -9.38 -3.06 24.49
CA LYS A 86 -10.21 -4.12 23.86
C LYS A 86 -11.62 -3.67 23.48
N ASP A 87 -12.21 -2.78 24.28
CA ASP A 87 -13.61 -2.35 24.13
C ASP A 87 -13.73 -0.98 23.44
N SER A 88 -12.60 -0.37 23.07
CA SER A 88 -12.56 1.02 22.59
C SER A 88 -11.73 1.24 21.32
N THR A 89 -10.97 0.24 20.82
CA THR A 89 -9.91 0.51 19.86
C THR A 89 -9.92 -0.48 18.70
N LEU A 90 -9.78 0.07 17.49
CA LEU A 90 -9.45 -0.66 16.27
C LEU A 90 -8.05 -0.23 15.81
N ILE A 91 -7.14 -1.20 15.60
CA ILE A 91 -5.81 -0.96 15.04
C ILE A 91 -5.76 -1.63 13.67
N TYR A 92 -5.18 -0.95 12.68
CA TYR A 92 -5.03 -1.55 11.37
C TYR A 92 -3.81 -1.02 10.63
N LEU A 93 -3.29 -1.85 9.74
CA LEU A 93 -2.20 -1.54 8.84
C LEU A 93 -2.74 -1.54 7.41
N ILE A 94 -2.42 -0.49 6.70
CA ILE A 94 -2.66 -0.34 5.27
C ILE A 94 -1.36 -0.04 4.56
N ALA A 95 -1.35 -0.17 3.23
CA ALA A 95 -0.17 0.15 2.45
C ALA A 95 -0.51 1.02 1.24
N HIS A 96 0.48 1.77 0.80
CA HIS A 96 0.45 2.61 -0.39
C HIS A 96 1.73 2.42 -1.21
N PRO A 97 1.70 2.65 -2.52
CA PRO A 97 2.90 2.56 -3.35
C PRO A 97 4.04 3.49 -2.90
N ASN A 98 3.69 4.68 -2.39
CA ASN A 98 4.61 5.68 -1.81
C ASN A 98 3.82 6.75 -1.06
N ARG A 99 4.52 7.69 -0.41
CA ARG A 99 3.92 8.79 0.38
C ARG A 99 3.06 9.74 -0.45
N ASP A 100 3.47 10.08 -1.67
CA ASP A 100 2.70 10.98 -2.53
C ASP A 100 1.40 10.32 -2.99
N GLN A 101 1.46 9.04 -3.33
CA GLN A 101 0.26 8.28 -3.67
C GLN A 101 -0.66 8.12 -2.45
N ALA A 102 -0.12 7.94 -1.24
CA ALA A 102 -0.91 7.91 -0.02
C ALA A 102 -1.73 9.19 0.17
N LYS A 103 -1.09 10.35 -0.01
CA LYS A 103 -1.76 11.66 0.07
C LYS A 103 -2.90 11.78 -0.94
N LYS A 104 -2.66 11.36 -2.18
CA LYS A 104 -3.67 11.36 -3.24
C LYS A 104 -4.83 10.42 -2.92
N ASN A 105 -4.53 9.18 -2.54
CA ASN A 105 -5.54 8.17 -2.20
C ASN A 105 -6.45 8.62 -1.06
N TRP A 106 -5.89 9.24 -0.03
CA TRP A 106 -6.66 9.80 1.09
C TRP A 106 -7.54 10.98 0.67
N ALA A 107 -7.05 11.85 -0.22
CA ALA A 107 -7.85 12.96 -0.73
C ALA A 107 -9.04 12.45 -1.57
N GLU A 108 -8.80 11.49 -2.46
CA GLU A 108 -9.84 10.88 -3.29
C GLU A 108 -10.86 10.09 -2.46
N PHE A 109 -10.41 9.33 -1.46
CA PHE A 109 -11.28 8.64 -0.51
C PHE A 109 -12.16 9.62 0.27
N GLY A 110 -11.59 10.71 0.79
CA GLY A 110 -12.34 11.71 1.54
C GLY A 110 -13.38 12.47 0.70
N ALA A 111 -13.11 12.64 -0.60
CA ALA A 111 -14.02 13.29 -1.54
C ALA A 111 -15.08 12.34 -2.13
N ASP A 112 -14.99 11.03 -1.91
CA ASP A 112 -15.91 10.05 -2.46
C ASP A 112 -17.32 10.23 -1.87
N PRO A 113 -18.36 10.52 -2.68
CA PRO A 113 -19.73 10.69 -2.20
C PRO A 113 -20.28 9.45 -1.48
N GLU A 114 -19.87 8.25 -1.90
CA GLU A 114 -20.26 7.02 -1.25
C GLU A 114 -19.68 6.95 0.18
N TRP A 115 -18.39 7.30 0.33
CA TRP A 115 -17.78 7.37 1.65
C TRP A 115 -18.44 8.40 2.54
N GLN A 116 -18.70 9.60 2.02
CA GLN A 116 -19.35 10.67 2.78
C GLN A 116 -20.73 10.24 3.30
N LYS A 117 -21.52 9.58 2.46
CA LYS A 117 -22.82 9.02 2.85
C LYS A 117 -22.67 7.94 3.92
N VAL A 118 -21.77 6.96 3.72
CA VAL A 118 -21.52 5.88 4.68
C VAL A 118 -21.04 6.43 6.03
N ALA A 119 -20.17 7.43 6.03
CA ALA A 119 -19.68 8.06 7.25
C ALA A 119 -20.78 8.76 8.02
N ALA A 120 -21.65 9.51 7.33
CA ALA A 120 -22.80 10.20 7.92
C ALA A 120 -23.83 9.22 8.48
N ASP A 121 -24.23 8.20 7.71
CA ASP A 121 -25.25 7.22 8.08
C ASP A 121 -24.79 6.28 9.22
N SER A 122 -23.49 6.13 9.43
CA SER A 122 -22.94 5.20 10.44
C SER A 122 -23.27 5.58 11.89
N GLY A 123 -23.59 6.84 12.17
CA GLY A 123 -23.90 7.33 13.52
C GLY A 123 -22.74 7.19 14.53
N ILE A 124 -21.51 6.95 14.06
CA ILE A 124 -20.33 6.76 14.94
C ILE A 124 -19.86 8.08 15.55
N GLY A 125 -20.06 9.18 14.82
CA GLY A 125 -19.59 10.50 15.25
C GLY A 125 -18.07 10.66 15.08
N ARG A 126 -17.46 11.46 15.95
CA ARG A 126 -16.03 11.75 15.91
C ARG A 126 -15.21 10.53 16.35
N ILE A 127 -14.18 10.23 15.60
CA ILE A 127 -13.19 9.20 15.92
C ILE A 127 -11.86 9.89 16.19
N LYS A 128 -11.20 9.56 17.31
CA LYS A 128 -9.80 9.92 17.51
C LYS A 128 -8.98 9.01 16.60
N ILE A 129 -8.14 9.60 15.76
CA ILE A 129 -7.30 8.90 14.79
C ILE A 129 -5.84 9.22 15.09
N GLU A 130 -5.05 8.18 15.29
CA GLU A 130 -3.60 8.25 15.31
C GLU A 130 -3.06 7.50 14.09
N SER A 131 -2.05 8.07 13.42
CA SER A 131 -1.48 7.51 12.20
C SER A 131 0.04 7.65 12.21
N VAL A 132 0.72 6.56 11.89
CA VAL A 132 2.17 6.49 11.74
C VAL A 132 2.51 5.84 10.41
N TYR A 133 3.29 6.52 9.60
CA TYR A 133 3.85 5.94 8.39
C TYR A 133 5.20 5.31 8.69
N ALA A 134 5.44 4.15 8.11
CA ALA A 134 6.67 3.38 8.33
C ALA A 134 7.09 2.64 7.06
N ASP A 135 8.39 2.52 6.88
CA ASP A 135 8.97 1.64 5.89
C ASP A 135 9.25 0.27 6.51
N PRO A 136 9.14 -0.83 5.76
CA PRO A 136 9.53 -2.13 6.26
C PRO A 136 11.05 -2.17 6.49
N THR A 137 11.48 -2.79 7.57
CA THR A 137 12.90 -3.04 7.82
C THR A 137 13.45 -4.10 6.86
N ASP A 138 14.78 -4.19 6.73
CA ASP A 138 15.46 -5.19 5.89
C ASP A 138 15.17 -6.63 6.31
N TYR A 139 14.89 -6.86 7.58
CA TYR A 139 14.49 -8.16 8.16
C TYR A 139 12.97 -8.37 8.24
N SER A 140 12.16 -7.44 7.74
CA SER A 140 10.70 -7.63 7.73
C SER A 140 10.30 -8.74 6.76
N PRO A 141 9.41 -9.68 7.15
CA PRO A 141 8.86 -10.68 6.24
C PRO A 141 7.90 -10.06 5.20
N MET A 142 7.39 -8.85 5.47
CA MET A 142 6.55 -8.07 4.55
C MET A 142 7.40 -6.97 3.93
N LYS A 143 7.38 -6.89 2.59
CA LYS A 143 8.10 -5.89 1.80
C LYS A 143 7.12 -5.11 0.92
#